data_487ab5d275e468b626073f409b19c0c3
#
_entry.id   487ab5d275e468b626073f409b19c0c3
#
_cell.length_a   1.000
_cell.length_b   1.000
_cell.length_c   1.000
_cell.angle_alpha   90.00
_cell.angle_beta   90.00
_cell.angle_gamma   90.00
#
_symmetry.space_group_name_H-M   'P 1'
#
loop_
_entity.id
_entity.type
_entity.pdbx_description
1 polymer ?
#
loop_
_entity_poly.entity_id
_entity_poly.type
_entity_poly.pdbx_seq_one_letter_code
_entity_poly.pdbx_strand_id
1 'polypeptide(L)' 'MRFIFYTYSDTGIITLDYDDGYTQKKIRYVGYSLRSAIKKFRQDNDLTGKHVKIIKLY' A
#
# COMPACT_ATOMS: atom_id res chain seq x y z
N MET A 1 11.60 -7.90 6.13
CA MET A 1 11.45 -7.28 4.81
C MET A 1 10.05 -6.69 4.68
N ARG A 2 9.94 -5.55 4.03
CA ARG A 2 8.67 -4.85 3.93
C ARG A 2 8.03 -5.06 2.57
N PHE A 3 6.75 -5.44 2.56
CA PHE A 3 6.00 -5.65 1.33
C PHE A 3 4.70 -4.86 1.37
N ILE A 4 4.31 -4.32 0.24
CA ILE A 4 2.96 -3.79 0.04
C ILE A 4 2.36 -4.54 -1.14
N PHE A 5 1.28 -5.27 -0.87
CA PHE A 5 0.51 -5.94 -1.92
C PHE A 5 -0.68 -5.06 -2.23
N TYR A 6 -0.99 -4.87 -3.49
CA TYR A 6 -2.12 -4.03 -3.83
C TYR A 6 -3.07 -4.67 -4.82
N THR A 7 -4.34 -4.32 -4.69
CA THR A 7 -5.37 -4.65 -5.67
C THR A 7 -6.07 -3.36 -6.07
N TYR A 8 -6.53 -3.34 -7.32
CA TYR A 8 -7.22 -2.20 -7.88
C TYR A 8 -8.59 -2.66 -8.36
N SER A 9 -9.66 -2.14 -7.79
CA SER A 9 -11.00 -2.52 -8.17
C SER A 9 -11.51 -1.68 -9.34
N ASP A 10 -12.54 -2.18 -10.02
CA ASP A 10 -13.16 -1.48 -11.14
C ASP A 10 -13.81 -0.16 -10.71
N THR A 11 -14.13 -0.04 -9.43
CA THR A 11 -14.74 1.18 -8.88
C THR A 11 -13.71 2.21 -8.45
N GLY A 12 -12.44 1.97 -8.69
CA GLY A 12 -11.38 2.91 -8.34
C GLY A 12 -10.91 2.83 -6.89
N ILE A 13 -11.24 1.76 -6.20
CA ILE A 13 -10.78 1.53 -4.83
C ILE A 13 -9.46 0.78 -4.88
N ILE A 14 -8.46 1.31 -4.20
CA ILE A 14 -7.15 0.68 -4.07
C ILE A 14 -7.05 0.10 -2.67
N THR A 15 -6.75 -1.19 -2.57
CA THR A 15 -6.51 -1.84 -1.29
C THR A 15 -5.03 -2.13 -1.16
N LEU A 16 -4.42 -1.64 -0.10
CA LEU A 16 -3.01 -1.89 0.20
C LEU A 16 -2.92 -2.82 1.40
N ASP A 17 -2.20 -3.93 1.23
CA ASP A 17 -1.88 -4.89 2.28
C ASP A 17 -0.40 -4.78 2.60
N TYR A 18 -0.07 -4.28 3.77
CA TYR A 18 1.31 -4.12 4.22
C TYR A 18 1.69 -5.28 5.13
N ASP A 19 2.87 -5.83 4.90
CA ASP A 19 3.41 -6.91 5.72
C ASP A 19 4.93 -6.74 5.83
N ASP A 20 5.44 -6.64 7.06
CA ASP A 20 6.88 -6.54 7.30
C ASP A 20 7.43 -7.74 8.07
N GLY A 21 6.62 -8.79 8.25
CA GLY A 21 6.98 -9.95 9.03
C GLY A 21 6.59 -9.85 10.50
N TYR A 22 6.25 -8.66 10.98
CA TYR A 22 5.85 -8.40 12.37
C TYR A 22 4.45 -7.81 12.44
N THR A 23 4.11 -6.94 11.50
CA THR A 23 2.86 -6.20 11.50
C THR A 23 2.18 -6.36 10.15
N GLN A 24 0.87 -6.54 10.17
CA GLN A 24 0.06 -6.56 8.95
C GLN A 24 -0.99 -5.46 9.05
N LYS A 25 -1.14 -4.68 7.98
CA LYS A 25 -2.14 -3.62 7.90
C LYS A 25 -2.82 -3.67 6.55
N LYS A 26 -4.13 -3.44 6.55
CA LYS A 26 -4.91 -3.37 5.32
C LYS A 26 -5.67 -2.05 5.31
N ILE A 27 -5.48 -1.26 4.28
CA ILE A 27 -6.11 0.05 4.17
C ILE A 27 -6.65 0.21 2.75
N ARG A 28 -7.85 0.79 2.65
CA ARG A 28 -8.49 1.11 1.37
C ARG A 28 -8.39 2.59 1.10
N TYR A 29 -8.08 2.92 -0.15
CA TYR A 29 -8.02 4.30 -0.60
C TYR A 29 -9.01 4.50 -1.75
N VAL A 30 -9.87 5.49 -1.59
CA VAL A 30 -10.89 5.83 -2.58
C VAL A 30 -10.55 7.19 -3.17
N GLY A 31 -10.54 7.29 -4.49
CA GLY A 31 -10.24 8.55 -5.17
C GLY A 31 -8.76 8.88 -5.26
N TYR A 32 -7.89 7.92 -4.97
CA TYR A 32 -6.44 8.09 -5.09
C TYR A 32 -5.93 7.36 -6.33
N SER A 33 -4.87 7.90 -6.96
CA SER A 33 -4.06 7.11 -7.88
C SER A 33 -3.24 6.12 -7.08
N LEU A 34 -2.75 5.05 -7.72
CA LEU A 34 -1.92 4.07 -7.02
C LEU A 34 -0.68 4.73 -6.40
N ARG A 35 -0.02 5.61 -7.18
CA ARG A 35 1.17 6.31 -6.68
C ARG A 35 0.85 7.15 -5.44
N SER A 36 -0.26 7.90 -5.48
CA SER A 36 -0.67 8.74 -4.35
C SER A 36 -1.05 7.92 -3.13
N ALA A 37 -1.74 6.79 -3.34
CA ALA A 37 -2.13 5.91 -2.26
C ALA A 37 -0.90 5.32 -1.56
N ILE A 38 0.07 4.84 -2.33
CA ILE A 38 1.30 4.28 -1.78
C ILE A 38 2.10 5.35 -1.04
N LYS A 39 2.21 6.54 -1.61
CA LYS A 39 2.92 7.64 -0.98
C LYS A 39 2.29 8.02 0.35
N LYS A 40 0.95 8.14 0.38
CA LYS A 40 0.24 8.47 1.60
C LYS A 40 0.41 7.38 2.66
N PHE A 41 0.31 6.13 2.26
CA PHE A 41 0.50 5.01 3.17
C PHE A 41 1.89 5.04 3.81
N ARG A 42 2.91 5.28 3.00
CA ARG A 42 4.29 5.34 3.50
C ARG A 42 4.49 6.50 4.46
N GLN A 43 3.91 7.66 4.18
CA GLN A 43 3.98 8.80 5.08
C GLN A 43 3.27 8.55 6.40
N ASP A 44 2.07 7.98 6.34
CA ASP A 44 1.27 7.74 7.53
C ASP A 44 1.87 6.66 8.43
N ASN A 45 2.68 5.76 7.87
CA ASN A 45 3.28 4.65 8.60
C ASN A 45 4.79 4.79 8.78
N ASP A 46 5.31 6.00 8.56
CA ASP A 46 6.72 6.33 8.77
C ASP A 46 7.67 5.43 7.95
N LEU A 47 7.30 5.15 6.71
CA LEU A 47 8.09 4.32 5.81
C LEU A 47 8.83 5.14 4.74
N THR A 48 8.75 6.47 4.81
CA THR A 48 9.43 7.35 3.86
C THR A 48 10.93 7.15 3.98
N GLY A 49 11.59 6.93 2.84
CA GLY A 49 13.02 6.66 2.82
C GLY A 49 13.39 5.20 3.11
N LYS A 50 12.43 4.35 3.43
CA LYS A 50 12.68 2.93 3.67
C LYS A 50 12.34 2.12 2.43
N HIS A 51 13.08 1.05 2.20
CA HIS A 51 12.82 0.18 1.06
C HIS A 51 11.58 -0.68 1.31
N VAL A 52 10.61 -0.57 0.42
CA VAL A 52 9.39 -1.38 0.47
C VAL A 52 9.16 -1.96 -0.91
N LYS A 53 8.99 -3.26 -0.98
CA LYS A 53 8.69 -3.93 -2.24
C LYS A 53 7.20 -3.87 -2.51
N ILE A 54 6.83 -3.42 -3.70
CA ILE A 54 5.42 -3.25 -4.08
C ILE A 54 5.05 -4.32 -5.08
N ILE A 55 4.01 -5.09 -4.76
CA ILE A 55 3.61 -6.25 -5.55
C ILE A 55 2.13 -6.14 -5.90
N LYS A 56 1.83 -6.27 -7.18
CA LYS A 56 0.45 -6.31 -7.66
C LYS A 56 -0.09 -7.72 -7.47
N LEU A 57 -1.27 -7.84 -6.82
CA LEU A 57 -1.89 -9.14 -6.61
C LEU A 57 -2.67 -9.64 -7.82
N TYR A 58 -3.23 -8.75 -8.63
CA TYR A 58 -3.97 -9.12 -9.84
C TYR A 58 -3.64 -8.24 -11.00
#